data_62d7479204490ac703ffd1f39da9bfa1
#
_entry.id   62d7479204490ac703ffd1f39da9bfa1
#
_cell.length_a   1.000
_cell.length_b   1.000
_cell.length_c   1.000
_cell.angle_alpha   90.00
_cell.angle_beta   90.00
_cell.angle_gamma   90.00
#
_symmetry.space_group_name_H-M   'P 1'
#
loop_
_entity.id
_entity.type
_entity.pdbx_description
1 polymer ?
#
loop_
_entity_poly.entity_id
_entity_poly.type
_entity_poly.pdbx_seq_one_letter_code
_entity_poly.pdbx_strand_id
1 'polypeptide(L)'
;IYMAYILIYALLNPKSAPAVHDGGKFDARFWGEVLLTLVPPLALIFLVLGSIITGVATVNQAGAIGAAGALIMAGYRLPEAGGRGTYAPALIAIASLAVMAFALSSFDMNLKSASTARDMLGIYIGLVAVVGLVVALVWSGLRVIRIGNTLHGVMLETAKTTSLVFIILLGAAMLTAAF
;
A
#
# COMPACT_ATOMS: atom_id res chain seq x y z
N ILE A 1 0.10 -26.53 11.14
CA ILE A 1 1.09 -27.56 10.84
C ILE A 1 2.48 -26.91 10.64
N TYR A 2 2.67 -25.93 9.76
CA TYR A 2 3.98 -25.28 9.52
C TYR A 2 4.58 -24.63 10.77
N MET A 3 3.80 -23.87 11.52
CA MET A 3 4.28 -23.23 12.76
C MET A 3 4.71 -24.26 13.81
N ALA A 4 3.96 -25.36 13.96
CA ALA A 4 4.33 -26.45 14.87
C ALA A 4 5.61 -27.13 14.44
N TYR A 5 5.79 -27.38 13.13
CA TYR A 5 7.03 -27.94 12.59
C TYR A 5 8.24 -27.04 12.85
N ILE A 6 8.13 -25.73 12.56
CA ILE A 6 9.21 -24.76 12.80
C ILE A 6 9.57 -24.71 14.28
N LEU A 7 8.57 -24.73 15.17
CA LEU A 7 8.77 -24.67 16.62
C LEU A 7 9.48 -25.92 17.14
N ILE A 8 9.07 -27.11 16.68
CA ILE A 8 9.71 -28.37 17.03
C ILE A 8 11.13 -28.41 16.47
N TYR A 9 11.35 -27.97 15.23
CA TYR A 9 12.68 -27.93 14.62
C TYR A 9 13.62 -26.96 15.34
N ALA A 10 13.14 -25.80 15.75
CA ALA A 10 13.90 -24.81 16.51
C ALA A 10 14.27 -25.31 17.91
N LEU A 11 13.37 -26.07 18.56
CA LEU A 11 13.65 -26.70 19.85
C LEU A 11 14.70 -27.82 19.76
N LEU A 12 14.66 -28.62 18.68
CA LEU A 12 15.59 -29.72 18.46
C LEU A 12 16.97 -29.23 17.97
N ASN A 13 17.04 -28.10 17.27
CA ASN A 13 18.27 -27.54 16.73
C ASN A 13 18.46 -26.07 17.17
N PRO A 14 18.84 -25.80 18.41
CA PRO A 14 19.04 -24.43 18.91
C PRO A 14 20.14 -23.65 18.20
N LYS A 15 21.06 -24.35 17.49
CA LYS A 15 22.06 -23.70 16.64
C LYS A 15 21.50 -23.10 15.34
N SER A 16 20.41 -23.64 14.83
CA SER A 16 19.75 -23.15 13.61
C SER A 16 18.77 -22.00 13.87
N ALA A 17 18.33 -21.86 15.12
CA ALA A 17 17.44 -20.79 15.55
C ALA A 17 17.96 -20.20 16.89
N PRO A 18 19.09 -19.45 16.85
CA PRO A 18 19.61 -18.84 18.06
C PRO A 18 18.57 -17.85 18.60
N ALA A 19 18.27 -17.94 19.90
CA ALA A 19 17.39 -17.00 20.56
C ALA A 19 18.01 -15.59 20.50
N VAL A 20 17.42 -14.72 19.71
CA VAL A 20 17.80 -13.30 19.66
C VAL A 20 17.28 -12.66 20.95
N HIS A 21 18.15 -12.53 21.93
CA HIS A 21 17.88 -11.77 23.14
C HIS A 21 18.14 -10.29 22.83
N ASP A 22 17.26 -9.69 22.06
CA ASP A 22 17.15 -8.23 22.09
C ASP A 22 16.58 -7.88 23.46
N GLY A 23 17.47 -7.31 24.32
CA GLY A 23 17.11 -6.91 25.68
C GLY A 23 16.08 -5.76 25.76
N GLY A 24 15.23 -5.65 24.76
CA GLY A 24 14.12 -4.72 24.69
C GLY A 24 13.07 -5.10 25.75
N LYS A 25 12.93 -4.25 26.76
CA LYS A 25 11.80 -4.32 27.68
C LYS A 25 10.53 -4.16 26.84
N PHE A 26 9.56 -5.04 27.03
CA PHE A 26 8.20 -4.91 26.46
C PHE A 26 7.50 -3.71 27.12
N ASP A 27 7.95 -2.52 26.76
CA ASP A 27 7.45 -1.26 27.28
C ASP A 27 6.29 -0.76 26.39
N ALA A 28 5.45 0.12 26.91
CA ALA A 28 4.37 0.75 26.14
C ALA A 28 4.88 1.42 24.85
N ARG A 29 6.14 1.89 24.86
CA ARG A 29 6.82 2.46 23.72
C ARG A 29 7.09 1.43 22.62
N PHE A 30 7.51 0.22 22.97
CA PHE A 30 7.70 -0.91 22.05
C PHE A 30 6.39 -1.27 21.33
N TRP A 31 5.29 -1.39 22.08
CA TRP A 31 3.97 -1.66 21.49
C TRP A 31 3.50 -0.53 20.60
N GLY A 32 3.80 0.72 20.94
CA GLY A 32 3.52 1.87 20.07
C GLY A 32 4.27 1.80 18.74
N GLU A 33 5.54 1.46 18.76
CA GLU A 33 6.37 1.31 17.56
C GLU A 33 5.92 0.13 16.69
N VAL A 34 5.57 -1.00 17.30
CA VAL A 34 5.01 -2.18 16.61
C VAL A 34 3.69 -1.83 15.93
N LEU A 35 2.77 -1.20 16.65
CA LEU A 35 1.48 -0.77 16.08
C LEU A 35 1.66 0.22 14.94
N LEU A 36 2.50 1.24 15.14
CA LEU A 36 2.77 2.25 14.12
C LEU A 36 3.42 1.65 12.87
N THR A 37 4.12 0.53 13.02
CA THR A 37 4.74 -0.20 11.91
C THR A 37 3.77 -1.13 11.21
N LEU A 38 2.90 -1.79 11.96
CA LEU A 38 2.00 -2.83 11.47
C LEU A 38 0.68 -2.28 10.92
N VAL A 39 0.14 -1.23 11.56
CA VAL A 39 -1.17 -0.66 11.22
C VAL A 39 -1.24 -0.16 9.76
N PRO A 40 -0.26 0.60 9.22
CA PRO A 40 -0.37 1.10 7.86
C PRO A 40 -0.43 0.00 6.78
N PRO A 41 0.42 -1.06 6.79
CA PRO A 41 0.29 -2.16 5.85
C PRO A 41 -1.02 -2.93 5.98
N LEU A 42 -1.46 -3.18 7.21
CA LEU A 42 -2.75 -3.85 7.46
C LEU A 42 -3.92 -3.01 6.96
N ALA A 43 -3.93 -1.71 7.26
CA ALA A 43 -4.97 -0.79 6.78
C ALA A 43 -5.04 -0.78 5.25
N LEU A 44 -3.89 -0.81 4.57
CA LEU A 44 -3.82 -0.88 3.12
C LEU A 44 -4.41 -2.19 2.58
N ILE A 45 -4.10 -3.32 3.20
CA ILE A 45 -4.66 -4.63 2.84
C ILE A 45 -6.18 -4.63 3.03
N PHE A 46 -6.68 -4.15 4.17
CA PHE A 46 -8.11 -4.05 4.44
C PHE A 46 -8.83 -3.10 3.48
N LEU A 47 -8.19 -2.00 3.10
CA LEU A 47 -8.75 -1.05 2.13
C LEU A 47 -8.86 -1.68 0.74
N VAL A 48 -7.81 -2.36 0.27
CA VAL A 48 -7.79 -3.04 -1.03
C VAL A 48 -8.82 -4.16 -1.08
N LEU A 49 -8.79 -5.09 -0.13
CA LEU A 49 -9.75 -6.21 -0.07
C LEU A 49 -11.18 -5.72 0.17
N GLY A 50 -11.35 -4.75 1.07
CA GLY A 50 -12.65 -4.17 1.37
C GLY A 50 -13.28 -3.50 0.13
N SER A 51 -12.49 -2.79 -0.66
CA SER A 51 -12.98 -2.15 -1.89
C SER A 51 -13.46 -3.16 -2.95
N ILE A 52 -12.82 -4.35 -3.01
CA ILE A 52 -13.24 -5.44 -3.91
C ILE A 52 -14.53 -6.09 -3.38
N ILE A 53 -14.57 -6.43 -2.08
CA ILE A 53 -15.72 -7.14 -1.48
C ILE A 53 -16.98 -6.28 -1.52
N THR A 54 -16.85 -4.98 -1.29
CA THR A 54 -17.98 -4.03 -1.37
C THR A 54 -18.38 -3.68 -2.81
N GLY A 55 -17.63 -4.15 -3.82
CA GLY A 55 -17.90 -3.88 -5.23
C GLY A 55 -17.59 -2.45 -5.67
N VAL A 56 -16.92 -1.66 -4.83
CA VAL A 56 -16.54 -0.26 -5.14
C VAL A 56 -15.43 -0.21 -6.18
N ALA A 57 -14.51 -1.18 -6.15
CA ALA A 57 -13.40 -1.27 -7.08
C ALA A 57 -13.29 -2.66 -7.70
N THR A 58 -12.95 -2.71 -8.98
CA THR A 58 -12.53 -3.95 -9.65
C THR A 58 -11.17 -4.40 -9.13
N VAL A 59 -10.81 -5.66 -9.34
CA VAL A 59 -9.51 -6.23 -8.92
C VAL A 59 -8.33 -5.40 -9.45
N ASN A 60 -8.41 -4.94 -10.71
CA ASN A 60 -7.36 -4.11 -11.33
C ASN A 60 -7.27 -2.73 -10.68
N GLN A 61 -8.41 -2.10 -10.38
CA GLN A 61 -8.44 -0.80 -9.70
C GLN A 61 -7.93 -0.91 -8.27
N ALA A 62 -8.32 -1.97 -7.55
CA ALA A 62 -7.85 -2.24 -6.20
C ALA A 62 -6.33 -2.50 -6.17
N GLY A 63 -5.78 -3.19 -7.17
CA GLY A 63 -4.33 -3.35 -7.35
C GLY A 63 -3.60 -2.01 -7.54
N ALA A 64 -4.17 -1.10 -8.35
CA ALA A 64 -3.63 0.23 -8.54
C ALA A 64 -3.66 1.07 -7.24
N ILE A 65 -4.76 1.00 -6.47
CA ILE A 65 -4.88 1.65 -5.16
C ILE A 65 -3.82 1.09 -4.19
N GLY A 66 -3.62 -0.24 -4.17
CA GLY A 66 -2.60 -0.89 -3.38
C GLY A 66 -1.18 -0.44 -3.73
N ALA A 67 -0.86 -0.39 -5.03
CA ALA A 67 0.43 0.08 -5.51
C ALA A 67 0.70 1.56 -5.15
N ALA A 68 -0.30 2.43 -5.34
CA ALA A 68 -0.22 3.84 -4.96
C ALA A 68 -0.01 4.01 -3.44
N GLY A 69 -0.78 3.29 -2.62
CA GLY A 69 -0.64 3.31 -1.16
C GLY A 69 0.72 2.79 -0.70
N ALA A 70 1.22 1.71 -1.30
CA ALA A 70 2.55 1.18 -1.00
C ALA A 70 3.66 2.18 -1.37
N LEU A 71 3.53 2.88 -2.50
CA LEU A 71 4.48 3.91 -2.92
C LEU A 71 4.52 5.08 -1.94
N ILE A 72 3.36 5.55 -1.47
CA ILE A 72 3.26 6.61 -0.46
C ILE A 72 3.90 6.14 0.86
N MET A 73 3.63 4.88 1.25
CA MET A 73 4.19 4.28 2.46
C MET A 73 5.72 4.17 2.37
N ALA A 74 6.27 3.72 1.25
CA ALA A 74 7.69 3.66 1.01
C ALA A 74 8.35 5.05 1.14
N GLY A 75 7.69 6.11 0.65
CA GLY A 75 8.20 7.46 0.67
C GLY A 75 8.44 8.03 2.08
N TYR A 76 7.69 7.62 3.12
CA TYR A 76 7.90 8.09 4.48
C TYR A 76 8.68 7.11 5.38
N ARG A 77 8.80 5.84 4.96
CA ARG A 77 9.48 4.79 5.74
C ARG A 77 10.99 4.70 5.48
N LEU A 78 11.49 5.32 4.43
CA LEU A 78 12.92 5.27 4.10
C LEU A 78 13.76 5.97 5.18
N PRO A 79 14.83 5.30 5.71
CA PRO A 79 15.59 5.77 6.90
C PRO A 79 16.26 7.13 6.73
N GLU A 80 16.59 7.51 5.51
CA GLU A 80 17.23 8.80 5.19
C GLU A 80 16.27 10.00 5.23
N ALA A 81 15.01 9.72 5.50
CA ALA A 81 13.94 10.70 5.51
C ALA A 81 13.82 11.49 6.84
N GLY A 82 14.81 11.45 7.73
CA GLY A 82 14.79 12.00 9.09
C GLY A 82 14.58 13.51 9.24
N GLY A 83 13.95 14.20 8.29
CA GLY A 83 13.60 15.60 8.33
C GLY A 83 12.11 15.85 8.60
N ARG A 84 11.76 17.11 9.00
CA ARG A 84 10.38 17.57 9.22
C ARG A 84 9.42 17.35 8.03
N GLY A 85 9.95 17.06 6.82
CA GLY A 85 9.19 16.78 5.60
C GLY A 85 8.92 15.28 5.32
N THR A 86 9.29 14.38 6.23
CA THR A 86 9.18 12.94 6.02
C THR A 86 7.74 12.46 5.81
N TYR A 87 6.82 12.99 6.57
CA TYR A 87 5.39 12.64 6.51
C TYR A 87 4.58 13.52 5.54
N ALA A 88 5.19 14.55 4.93
CA ALA A 88 4.48 15.48 4.06
C ALA A 88 3.73 14.80 2.90
N PRO A 89 4.34 13.89 2.11
CA PRO A 89 3.61 13.22 1.01
C PRO A 89 2.44 12.37 1.52
N ALA A 90 2.62 11.69 2.66
CA ALA A 90 1.55 10.87 3.25
C ALA A 90 0.40 11.75 3.78
N LEU A 91 0.70 12.87 4.43
CA LEU A 91 -0.32 13.82 4.90
C LEU A 91 -1.09 14.45 3.73
N ILE A 92 -0.39 14.85 2.66
CA ILE A 92 -1.02 15.39 1.45
C ILE A 92 -1.93 14.34 0.82
N ALA A 93 -1.48 13.08 0.72
CA ALA A 93 -2.29 11.98 0.18
C ALA A 93 -3.55 11.72 1.01
N ILE A 94 -3.42 11.64 2.34
CA ILE A 94 -4.56 11.44 3.25
C ILE A 94 -5.53 12.63 3.18
N ALA A 95 -5.03 13.86 3.18
CA ALA A 95 -5.85 15.05 3.04
C ALA A 95 -6.58 15.08 1.70
N SER A 96 -5.91 14.73 0.60
CA SER A 96 -6.51 14.66 -0.73
C SER A 96 -7.59 13.59 -0.81
N LEU A 97 -7.37 12.41 -0.21
CA LEU A 97 -8.37 11.35 -0.14
C LEU A 97 -9.59 11.76 0.72
N ALA A 98 -9.38 12.44 1.84
CA ALA A 98 -10.44 12.95 2.69
C ALA A 98 -11.28 14.02 1.96
N VAL A 99 -10.63 14.96 1.27
CA VAL A 99 -11.30 15.97 0.45
C VAL A 99 -12.07 15.32 -0.70
N MET A 100 -11.51 14.31 -1.35
CA MET A 100 -12.19 13.54 -2.41
C MET A 100 -13.44 12.83 -1.87
N ALA A 101 -13.31 12.13 -0.73
CA ALA A 101 -14.44 11.44 -0.11
C ALA A 101 -15.54 12.43 0.30
N PHE A 102 -15.17 13.58 0.85
CA PHE A 102 -16.11 14.65 1.18
C PHE A 102 -16.79 15.21 -0.05
N ALA A 103 -16.05 15.47 -1.13
CA ALA A 103 -16.61 15.95 -2.39
C ALA A 103 -17.62 14.96 -2.99
N LEU A 104 -17.27 13.66 -3.00
CA LEU A 104 -18.16 12.60 -3.50
C LEU A 104 -19.43 12.42 -2.65
N SER A 105 -19.36 12.67 -1.33
CA SER A 105 -20.52 12.52 -0.44
C SER A 105 -21.44 13.75 -0.41
N SER A 106 -20.90 14.94 -0.75
CA SER A 106 -21.60 16.22 -0.59
C SER A 106 -22.08 16.84 -1.90
N PHE A 107 -21.54 16.41 -3.03
CA PHE A 107 -21.83 16.99 -4.35
C PHE A 107 -22.10 15.89 -5.38
N ASP A 108 -23.10 16.12 -6.26
CA ASP A 108 -23.33 15.29 -7.42
C ASP A 108 -22.27 15.58 -8.49
N MET A 109 -21.24 14.71 -8.59
CA MET A 109 -20.12 14.87 -9.52
C MET A 109 -20.43 14.42 -10.95
N ASN A 110 -21.68 14.56 -11.41
CA ASN A 110 -22.06 14.19 -12.76
C ASN A 110 -21.78 15.34 -13.71
N LEU A 111 -20.65 15.27 -14.41
CA LEU A 111 -20.21 16.27 -15.40
C LEU A 111 -21.24 16.57 -16.50
N LYS A 112 -22.18 15.65 -16.78
CA LYS A 112 -23.22 15.83 -17.81
C LYS A 112 -24.43 16.62 -17.33
N SER A 113 -24.66 16.71 -16.03
CA SER A 113 -25.81 17.40 -15.44
C SER A 113 -25.44 18.60 -14.57
N ALA A 114 -24.15 19.00 -14.56
CA ALA A 114 -23.66 20.13 -13.81
C ALA A 114 -24.19 21.46 -14.37
N SER A 115 -25.40 21.83 -13.99
CA SER A 115 -26.03 23.11 -14.37
C SER A 115 -26.02 24.15 -13.23
N THR A 116 -25.65 23.73 -12.01
CA THR A 116 -25.71 24.59 -10.83
C THR A 116 -24.28 25.00 -10.40
N ALA A 117 -24.14 26.26 -9.98
CA ALA A 117 -22.84 26.78 -9.46
C ALA A 117 -22.28 25.92 -8.31
N ARG A 118 -23.13 25.23 -7.56
CA ARG A 118 -22.77 24.33 -6.47
C ARG A 118 -22.10 23.06 -6.98
N ASP A 119 -22.54 22.53 -8.10
CA ASP A 119 -21.96 21.32 -8.72
C ASP A 119 -20.58 21.63 -9.33
N MET A 120 -20.43 22.83 -9.90
CA MET A 120 -19.11 23.30 -10.37
C MET A 120 -18.11 23.43 -9.23
N LEU A 121 -18.49 23.91 -8.05
CA LEU A 121 -17.62 23.94 -6.88
C LEU A 121 -17.18 22.53 -6.46
N GLY A 122 -18.09 21.55 -6.47
CA GLY A 122 -17.79 20.16 -6.19
C GLY A 122 -16.75 19.59 -7.15
N ILE A 123 -16.89 19.87 -8.44
CA ILE A 123 -15.94 19.44 -9.49
C ILE A 123 -14.55 20.08 -9.28
N TYR A 124 -14.48 21.39 -8.97
CA TYR A 124 -13.20 22.05 -8.67
C TYR A 124 -12.52 21.49 -7.44
N ILE A 125 -13.27 21.22 -6.37
CA ILE A 125 -12.74 20.61 -5.14
C ILE A 125 -12.22 19.20 -5.46
N GLY A 126 -12.95 18.41 -6.23
CA GLY A 126 -12.53 17.09 -6.68
C GLY A 126 -11.27 17.13 -7.52
N LEU A 127 -11.17 18.08 -8.45
CA LEU A 127 -9.98 18.27 -9.28
C LEU A 127 -8.76 18.65 -8.46
N VAL A 128 -8.91 19.54 -7.48
CA VAL A 128 -7.81 19.90 -6.56
C VAL A 128 -7.37 18.68 -5.74
N ALA A 129 -8.31 17.85 -5.29
CA ALA A 129 -7.99 16.62 -4.58
C ALA A 129 -7.22 15.62 -5.46
N VAL A 130 -7.60 15.45 -6.72
CA VAL A 130 -6.85 14.60 -7.69
C VAL A 130 -5.45 15.13 -7.92
N VAL A 131 -5.31 16.43 -8.17
CA VAL A 131 -3.99 17.07 -8.35
C VAL A 131 -3.12 16.90 -7.10
N GLY A 132 -3.68 17.09 -5.91
CA GLY A 132 -2.99 16.87 -4.65
C GLY A 132 -2.48 15.43 -4.49
N LEU A 133 -3.30 14.45 -4.87
CA LEU A 133 -2.93 13.04 -4.83
C LEU A 133 -1.83 12.71 -5.84
N VAL A 134 -1.91 13.25 -7.07
CA VAL A 134 -0.86 13.08 -8.09
C VAL A 134 0.45 13.69 -7.62
N VAL A 135 0.42 14.89 -7.03
CA VAL A 135 1.62 15.54 -6.47
C VAL A 135 2.22 14.68 -5.34
N ALA A 136 1.40 14.13 -4.45
CA ALA A 136 1.86 13.25 -3.38
C ALA A 136 2.53 11.98 -3.93
N LEU A 137 1.95 11.36 -4.96
CA LEU A 137 2.50 10.17 -5.63
C LEU A 137 3.82 10.47 -6.34
N VAL A 138 3.88 11.57 -7.09
CA VAL A 138 5.10 11.97 -7.80
C VAL A 138 6.21 12.30 -6.80
N TRP A 139 5.89 13.04 -5.74
CA TRP A 139 6.87 13.37 -4.70
C TRP A 139 7.39 12.11 -3.99
N SER A 140 6.49 11.22 -3.60
CA SER A 140 6.87 9.95 -2.97
C SER A 140 7.69 9.07 -3.92
N GLY A 141 7.28 8.96 -5.19
CA GLY A 141 8.00 8.23 -6.23
C GLY A 141 9.40 8.77 -6.48
N LEU A 142 9.56 10.08 -6.64
CA LEU A 142 10.86 10.71 -6.81
C LEU A 142 11.78 10.47 -5.61
N ARG A 143 11.22 10.43 -4.40
CA ARG A 143 11.95 10.14 -3.18
C ARG A 143 12.42 8.69 -3.16
N VAL A 144 11.57 7.72 -3.50
CA VAL A 144 11.91 6.29 -3.60
C VAL A 144 12.99 6.05 -4.66
N ILE A 145 12.95 6.78 -5.78
CA ILE A 145 13.98 6.70 -6.84
C ILE A 145 15.32 7.24 -6.35
N ARG A 146 15.32 8.34 -5.60
CA ARG A 146 16.55 9.00 -5.12
C ARG A 146 17.24 8.25 -3.98
N ILE A 147 16.51 7.47 -3.21
CA ILE A 147 17.01 6.78 -2.02
C ILE A 147 17.29 5.32 -2.38
N GLY A 148 18.51 5.06 -2.83
CA GLY A 148 19.04 3.72 -3.07
C GLY A 148 18.40 2.96 -4.25
N ASN A 149 18.79 1.70 -4.42
CA ASN A 149 18.26 0.79 -5.45
C ASN A 149 16.88 0.19 -5.11
N THR A 150 16.10 0.82 -4.25
CA THR A 150 14.81 0.30 -3.77
C THR A 150 13.84 0.05 -4.93
N LEU A 151 13.75 0.98 -5.87
CA LEU A 151 12.89 0.82 -7.04
C LEU A 151 13.32 -0.37 -7.90
N HIS A 152 14.63 -0.53 -8.13
CA HIS A 152 15.16 -1.65 -8.90
C HIS A 152 14.86 -2.99 -8.22
N GLY A 153 15.02 -3.07 -6.90
CA GLY A 153 14.66 -4.26 -6.12
C GLY A 153 13.17 -4.60 -6.25
N VAL A 154 12.28 -3.62 -6.09
CA VAL A 154 10.82 -3.81 -6.21
C VAL A 154 10.46 -4.27 -7.63
N MET A 155 11.01 -3.66 -8.67
CA MET A 155 10.76 -4.07 -10.07
C MET A 155 11.20 -5.50 -10.33
N LEU A 156 12.38 -5.90 -9.84
CA LEU A 156 12.91 -7.25 -9.99
C LEU A 156 12.04 -8.29 -9.27
N GLU A 157 11.66 -8.03 -8.03
CA GLU A 157 10.80 -8.94 -7.27
C GLU A 157 9.38 -9.02 -7.87
N THR A 158 8.83 -7.91 -8.35
CA THR A 158 7.55 -7.90 -9.07
C THR A 158 7.63 -8.72 -10.35
N ALA A 159 8.70 -8.55 -11.15
CA ALA A 159 8.90 -9.33 -12.37
C ALA A 159 9.02 -10.83 -12.10
N LYS A 160 9.78 -11.23 -11.08
CA LYS A 160 9.92 -12.63 -10.66
C LYS A 160 8.57 -13.23 -10.25
N THR A 161 7.84 -12.54 -9.37
CA THR A 161 6.55 -13.02 -8.85
C THR A 161 5.53 -13.12 -9.99
N THR A 162 5.45 -12.12 -10.85
CA THR A 162 4.53 -12.12 -12.00
C THR A 162 4.87 -13.25 -12.98
N SER A 163 6.16 -13.45 -13.29
CA SER A 163 6.61 -14.55 -14.17
C SER A 163 6.27 -15.92 -13.59
N LEU A 164 6.45 -16.09 -12.28
CA LEU A 164 6.11 -17.35 -11.60
C LEU A 164 4.62 -17.63 -11.67
N VAL A 165 3.77 -16.63 -11.42
CA VAL A 165 2.31 -16.79 -11.55
C VAL A 165 1.91 -17.12 -12.98
N PHE A 166 2.50 -16.46 -13.99
CA PHE A 166 2.22 -16.75 -15.40
C PHE A 166 2.61 -18.17 -15.81
N ILE A 167 3.77 -18.66 -15.35
CA ILE A 167 4.20 -20.05 -15.64
C ILE A 167 3.23 -21.06 -15.05
N ILE A 168 2.76 -20.83 -13.82
CA ILE A 168 1.77 -21.71 -13.16
C ILE A 168 0.45 -21.70 -13.93
N LEU A 169 -0.04 -20.52 -14.34
CA LEU A 169 -1.29 -20.38 -15.10
C LEU A 169 -1.19 -21.04 -16.47
N LEU A 170 -0.07 -20.86 -17.18
CA LEU A 170 0.17 -21.52 -18.46
C LEU A 170 0.21 -23.05 -18.31
N GLY A 171 0.92 -23.55 -17.28
CA GLY A 171 0.99 -24.99 -16.99
C GLY A 171 -0.40 -25.56 -16.68
N ALA A 172 -1.19 -24.86 -15.86
CA ALA A 172 -2.57 -25.26 -15.56
C ALA A 172 -3.47 -25.26 -16.81
N ALA A 173 -3.37 -24.22 -17.65
CA ALA A 173 -4.13 -24.11 -18.89
C ALA A 173 -3.76 -25.21 -19.88
N MET A 174 -2.48 -25.52 -20.05
CA MET A 174 -2.02 -26.61 -20.90
C MET A 174 -2.52 -27.98 -20.40
N LEU A 175 -2.46 -28.20 -19.08
CA LEU A 175 -2.98 -29.43 -18.48
C LEU A 175 -4.48 -29.57 -18.72
N THR A 176 -5.25 -28.50 -18.52
CA THR A 176 -6.71 -28.52 -18.74
C THR A 176 -7.08 -28.71 -20.22
N ALA A 177 -6.25 -28.19 -21.14
CA ALA A 177 -6.48 -28.37 -22.57
C ALA A 177 -6.11 -29.76 -23.10
N ALA A 178 -5.25 -30.50 -22.36
CA ALA A 178 -4.82 -31.86 -22.73
C ALA A 178 -5.76 -32.93 -22.22
N PHE A 179 -6.66 -32.65 -21.29
CA PHE A 179 -7.67 -33.55 -20.74
C PHE A 179 -9.07 -33.07 -21.10
#